data_61e4a6fd4a81209557828b021772c1d2
#
_entry.id   61e4a6fd4a81209557828b021772c1d2
#
_cell.length_a   1.000
_cell.length_b   1.000
_cell.length_c   1.000
_cell.angle_alpha   90.00
_cell.angle_beta   90.00
_cell.angle_gamma   90.00
#
_symmetry.space_group_name_H-M   'P 1'
#
loop_
_entity.id
_entity.type
_entity.pdbx_description
1 polymer ?
#
loop_
_entity_poly.entity_id
_entity_poly.type
_entity_poly.pdbx_seq_one_letter_code
_entity_poly.pdbx_strand_id
1 'polypeptide(L)'
;ADALRVLIKAAGPLPVSTAADQAGVSDSVYRSLEKNGLVVIEASVVARNPYSERFVANAELVLNSEQAEAMLAVREAMVKPGQPILLFGVTGSGKTEIYLRAIREAINHGRTALVLVPEIALTPQTVERFKSRFADMQDNIAVLHSHLSEGERHDEWHKIHDGSARIVIGARSSIFAPLENLGVIIVDEEHEGSYKQDEAPRYNARDMAVLRASRECAAVILGSATPCLESWHNAQTGKYRLVRLNQRVDDKSMPVVRVVDLRRQSRSTPEGGILARPLSEAIEGRMAKGEQSILFLNRRGFSTSMICEACGHVCQCPDCSVSLTYHRAAERLICHICGHTRKAPKSCPKCSDPKIRFAGMGTQKVEEALKKIFPKARIARMDADSMTRKDAYRETLGAFKEGKIDILLGTQMIAKGLHFPNVTLVGIINADLGLHVPDFRAGERTFQLLTQVAGRAGRGEMEGEVFVQTFTPFSPSIQFARHHDFQGFMEQEM
;
A
#
# COMPACT_ATOMS: atom_id res chain seq x y z
N ALA A 1 -36.66 -36.78 -4.43
CA ALA A 1 -37.13 -36.47 -3.07
C ALA A 1 -36.19 -35.46 -2.39
N ASP A 2 -34.86 -35.69 -2.37
CA ASP A 2 -33.91 -34.84 -1.63
C ASP A 2 -33.75 -33.44 -2.23
N ALA A 3 -33.80 -33.35 -3.57
CA ALA A 3 -33.78 -32.05 -4.26
C ALA A 3 -34.98 -31.13 -3.87
N LEU A 4 -36.16 -31.68 -3.70
CA LEU A 4 -37.36 -30.93 -3.25
C LEU A 4 -37.29 -30.60 -1.74
N ARG A 5 -36.72 -31.49 -0.92
CA ARG A 5 -36.51 -31.24 0.51
C ARG A 5 -35.60 -30.03 0.80
N VAL A 6 -34.57 -29.85 -0.04
CA VAL A 6 -33.68 -28.67 0.05
C VAL A 6 -34.47 -27.39 -0.19
N LEU A 7 -35.30 -27.35 -1.23
CA LEU A 7 -36.12 -26.16 -1.55
C LEU A 7 -37.19 -25.87 -0.51
N ILE A 8 -37.82 -26.91 0.05
CA ILE A 8 -38.84 -26.77 1.10
C ILE A 8 -38.24 -26.22 2.39
N LYS A 9 -36.99 -26.56 2.70
CA LYS A 9 -36.26 -26.05 3.88
C LYS A 9 -35.69 -24.65 3.69
N ALA A 10 -35.55 -24.20 2.45
CA ALA A 10 -35.02 -22.90 2.13
C ALA A 10 -36.04 -21.80 2.47
N ALA A 11 -35.57 -20.72 3.10
CA ALA A 11 -36.42 -19.55 3.43
C ALA A 11 -36.74 -18.66 2.21
N GLY A 12 -36.28 -19.02 1.01
CA GLY A 12 -36.50 -18.27 -0.24
C GLY A 12 -35.89 -18.97 -1.46
N PRO A 13 -35.92 -18.33 -2.64
CA PRO A 13 -35.33 -18.88 -3.86
C PRO A 13 -33.84 -19.21 -3.67
N LEU A 14 -33.38 -20.34 -4.21
CA LEU A 14 -32.00 -20.76 -4.20
C LEU A 14 -31.45 -20.80 -5.63
N PRO A 15 -30.18 -20.42 -5.87
CA PRO A 15 -29.52 -20.71 -7.14
C PRO A 15 -29.52 -22.22 -7.41
N VAL A 16 -29.75 -22.60 -8.67
CA VAL A 16 -29.87 -24.02 -9.07
C VAL A 16 -28.59 -24.79 -8.69
N SER A 17 -27.40 -24.23 -8.89
CA SER A 17 -26.13 -24.83 -8.50
C SER A 17 -26.03 -25.07 -6.99
N THR A 18 -26.40 -24.08 -6.18
CA THR A 18 -26.36 -24.20 -4.71
C THR A 18 -27.35 -25.25 -4.22
N ALA A 19 -28.55 -25.30 -4.80
CA ALA A 19 -29.55 -26.29 -4.46
C ALA A 19 -29.09 -27.72 -4.88
N ALA A 20 -28.41 -27.82 -6.03
CA ALA A 20 -27.86 -29.08 -6.53
C ALA A 20 -26.73 -29.62 -5.61
N ASP A 21 -25.80 -28.74 -5.23
CA ASP A 21 -24.72 -29.09 -4.29
C ASP A 21 -25.25 -29.54 -2.92
N GLN A 22 -26.23 -28.83 -2.34
CA GLN A 22 -26.84 -29.19 -1.07
C GLN A 22 -27.63 -30.49 -1.13
N ALA A 23 -28.21 -30.79 -2.27
CA ALA A 23 -28.97 -32.04 -2.49
C ALA A 23 -28.09 -33.21 -2.93
N GLY A 24 -26.82 -32.97 -3.26
CA GLY A 24 -25.91 -33.99 -3.81
C GLY A 24 -26.34 -34.50 -5.18
N VAL A 25 -26.97 -33.64 -6.02
CA VAL A 25 -27.48 -33.98 -7.35
C VAL A 25 -26.94 -33.01 -8.42
N SER A 26 -27.10 -33.36 -9.70
CA SER A 26 -26.75 -32.46 -10.79
C SER A 26 -27.87 -31.46 -11.11
N ASP A 27 -27.50 -30.32 -11.70
CA ASP A 27 -28.44 -29.28 -12.16
C ASP A 27 -29.55 -29.81 -13.06
N SER A 28 -29.27 -30.88 -13.81
CA SER A 28 -30.23 -31.53 -14.71
C SER A 28 -31.45 -32.09 -13.98
N VAL A 29 -31.33 -32.43 -12.71
CA VAL A 29 -32.44 -32.91 -11.89
C VAL A 29 -33.44 -31.78 -11.67
N TYR A 30 -33.01 -30.57 -11.39
CA TYR A 30 -33.89 -29.42 -11.21
C TYR A 30 -34.57 -29.02 -12.52
N ARG A 31 -33.90 -29.10 -13.66
CA ARG A 31 -34.51 -28.90 -14.97
C ARG A 31 -35.57 -29.98 -15.29
N SER A 32 -35.39 -31.21 -14.84
CA SER A 32 -36.37 -32.26 -14.95
C SER A 32 -37.57 -32.02 -14.04
N LEU A 33 -37.35 -31.53 -12.82
CA LEU A 33 -38.43 -31.15 -11.89
C LEU A 33 -39.24 -29.97 -12.43
N GLU A 34 -38.64 -29.01 -13.10
CA GLU A 34 -39.29 -27.91 -13.77
C GLU A 34 -40.21 -28.41 -14.92
N LYS A 35 -39.69 -29.30 -15.77
CA LYS A 35 -40.50 -29.95 -16.84
C LYS A 35 -41.73 -30.67 -16.31
N ASN A 36 -41.65 -31.21 -15.10
CA ASN A 36 -42.72 -31.88 -14.42
C ASN A 36 -43.64 -30.94 -13.60
N GLY A 37 -43.42 -29.61 -13.68
CA GLY A 37 -44.22 -28.59 -12.97
C GLY A 37 -44.07 -28.60 -11.44
N LEU A 38 -43.00 -29.20 -10.90
CA LEU A 38 -42.77 -29.31 -9.45
C LEU A 38 -41.91 -28.14 -8.90
N VAL A 39 -41.15 -27.44 -9.73
CA VAL A 39 -40.38 -26.25 -9.41
C VAL A 39 -40.46 -25.25 -10.56
N VAL A 40 -40.17 -23.99 -10.26
CA VAL A 40 -40.03 -22.93 -11.27
C VAL A 40 -38.59 -22.48 -11.26
N ILE A 41 -37.92 -22.45 -12.41
CA ILE A 41 -36.59 -21.90 -12.56
C ILE A 41 -36.73 -20.55 -13.26
N GLU A 42 -36.52 -19.49 -12.53
CA GLU A 42 -36.55 -18.13 -13.08
C GLU A 42 -35.13 -17.60 -13.23
N ALA A 43 -34.86 -16.90 -14.33
CA ALA A 43 -33.62 -16.16 -14.45
C ALA A 43 -33.69 -14.94 -13.53
N SER A 44 -32.99 -14.98 -12.44
CA SER A 44 -32.83 -13.84 -11.52
C SER A 44 -31.41 -13.33 -11.52
N VAL A 45 -31.25 -12.02 -11.43
CA VAL A 45 -29.95 -11.41 -11.23
C VAL A 45 -29.60 -11.57 -9.74
N VAL A 46 -28.70 -12.51 -9.45
CA VAL A 46 -28.16 -12.65 -8.08
C VAL A 46 -26.94 -11.74 -7.99
N ALA A 47 -27.08 -10.62 -7.29
CA ALA A 47 -25.95 -9.72 -7.04
C ALA A 47 -24.90 -10.46 -6.19
N ARG A 48 -23.68 -10.57 -6.72
CA ARG A 48 -22.54 -11.13 -6.02
C ARG A 48 -21.98 -10.05 -5.09
N ASN A 49 -22.06 -10.28 -3.78
CA ASN A 49 -21.46 -9.37 -2.82
C ASN A 49 -20.12 -9.98 -2.31
N PRO A 50 -18.97 -9.50 -2.81
CA PRO A 50 -17.65 -10.02 -2.39
C PRO A 50 -17.36 -9.76 -0.90
N TYR A 51 -18.14 -8.89 -0.28
CA TYR A 51 -18.03 -8.49 1.13
C TYR A 51 -19.36 -8.67 1.86
N SER A 52 -19.91 -9.90 1.85
CA SER A 52 -21.22 -10.24 2.44
C SER A 52 -21.24 -10.20 3.96
N GLU A 53 -20.09 -10.18 4.64
CA GLU A 53 -20.00 -10.07 6.10
C GLU A 53 -20.55 -8.71 6.57
N ARG A 54 -21.45 -8.74 7.56
CA ARG A 54 -21.94 -7.53 8.21
C ARG A 54 -21.02 -7.15 9.37
N PHE A 55 -20.61 -5.90 9.38
CA PHE A 55 -19.72 -5.35 10.41
C PHE A 55 -20.49 -4.56 11.45
N VAL A 56 -20.06 -4.67 12.70
CA VAL A 56 -20.63 -3.93 13.83
C VAL A 56 -20.19 -2.46 13.76
N ALA A 57 -21.09 -1.57 14.14
CA ALA A 57 -20.80 -0.13 14.14
C ALA A 57 -19.62 0.23 15.06
N ASN A 58 -18.68 1.00 14.54
CA ASN A 58 -17.64 1.63 15.33
C ASN A 58 -18.09 3.02 15.79
N ALA A 59 -17.84 3.35 17.06
CA ALA A 59 -18.10 4.69 17.59
C ALA A 59 -17.24 5.76 16.92
N GLU A 60 -17.78 6.97 16.81
CA GLU A 60 -17.00 8.13 16.39
C GLU A 60 -15.97 8.50 17.46
N LEU A 61 -14.74 8.76 17.02
CA LEU A 61 -13.66 9.20 17.90
C LEU A 61 -13.76 10.70 18.17
N VAL A 62 -13.37 11.14 19.36
CA VAL A 62 -13.26 12.57 19.64
C VAL A 62 -12.09 13.15 18.87
N LEU A 63 -12.32 14.22 18.12
CA LEU A 63 -11.26 14.91 17.36
C LEU A 63 -10.38 15.74 18.31
N ASN A 64 -9.07 15.72 18.07
CA ASN A 64 -8.17 16.70 18.65
C ASN A 64 -8.29 18.06 17.91
N SER A 65 -7.59 19.08 18.40
CA SER A 65 -7.66 20.45 17.85
C SER A 65 -7.25 20.51 16.37
N GLU A 66 -6.14 19.86 15.97
CA GLU A 66 -5.68 19.84 14.58
C GLU A 66 -6.68 19.14 13.65
N GLN A 67 -7.29 18.06 14.12
CA GLN A 67 -8.31 17.33 13.38
C GLN A 67 -9.61 18.14 13.24
N ALA A 68 -9.99 18.89 14.29
CA ALA A 68 -11.16 19.78 14.24
C ALA A 68 -10.95 20.92 13.23
N GLU A 69 -9.77 21.54 13.21
CA GLU A 69 -9.39 22.53 12.20
C GLU A 69 -9.39 21.95 10.78
N ALA A 70 -8.86 20.74 10.61
CA ALA A 70 -8.90 20.04 9.33
C ALA A 70 -10.34 19.82 8.84
N MET A 71 -11.26 19.45 9.73
CA MET A 71 -12.68 19.31 9.39
C MET A 71 -13.35 20.63 9.02
N LEU A 72 -12.97 21.75 9.65
CA LEU A 72 -13.44 23.06 9.22
C LEU A 72 -13.02 23.37 7.78
N ALA A 73 -11.75 23.13 7.45
CA ALA A 73 -11.24 23.32 6.08
C ALA A 73 -11.99 22.44 5.06
N VAL A 74 -12.30 21.18 5.43
CA VAL A 74 -13.07 20.26 4.59
C VAL A 74 -14.49 20.75 4.35
N ARG A 75 -15.20 21.21 5.41
CA ARG A 75 -16.55 21.80 5.30
C ARG A 75 -16.58 23.02 4.40
N GLU A 76 -15.62 23.92 4.58
CA GLU A 76 -15.49 25.10 3.72
C GLU A 76 -15.31 24.71 2.24
N ALA A 77 -14.46 23.69 1.96
CA ALA A 77 -14.25 23.18 0.59
C ALA A 77 -15.49 22.49 0.02
N MET A 78 -16.34 21.88 0.84
CA MET A 78 -17.61 21.30 0.39
C MET A 78 -18.66 22.34 0.06
N VAL A 79 -18.68 23.47 0.77
CA VAL A 79 -19.60 24.60 0.52
C VAL A 79 -19.12 25.41 -0.68
N LYS A 80 -17.80 25.64 -0.78
CA LYS A 80 -17.17 26.41 -1.87
C LYS A 80 -16.05 25.60 -2.50
N PRO A 81 -16.39 24.64 -3.38
CA PRO A 81 -15.40 23.83 -4.08
C PRO A 81 -14.49 24.69 -4.98
N GLY A 82 -13.28 24.21 -5.24
CA GLY A 82 -12.37 24.86 -6.17
C GLY A 82 -10.89 24.69 -5.81
N GLN A 83 -10.55 24.80 -4.53
CA GLN A 83 -9.18 24.60 -4.08
C GLN A 83 -9.00 23.20 -3.46
N PRO A 84 -8.15 22.30 -4.06
CA PRO A 84 -7.84 21.01 -3.46
C PRO A 84 -7.21 21.16 -2.08
N ILE A 85 -7.55 20.24 -1.16
CA ILE A 85 -6.92 20.15 0.15
C ILE A 85 -5.79 19.14 0.09
N LEU A 86 -4.56 19.55 0.43
CA LEU A 86 -3.47 18.64 0.75
C LEU A 86 -3.46 18.41 2.27
N LEU A 87 -3.96 17.25 2.69
CA LEU A 87 -3.98 16.83 4.08
C LEU A 87 -2.65 16.13 4.41
N PHE A 88 -1.68 16.93 4.86
CA PHE A 88 -0.37 16.46 5.29
C PHE A 88 -0.43 16.07 6.76
N GLY A 89 -0.29 14.78 7.05
CA GLY A 89 -0.35 14.31 8.44
C GLY A 89 0.60 13.15 8.67
N VAL A 90 1.34 13.20 9.78
CA VAL A 90 2.27 12.13 10.17
C VAL A 90 1.55 10.78 10.25
N THR A 91 2.30 9.69 10.14
CA THR A 91 1.73 8.34 10.29
C THR A 91 1.09 8.20 11.68
N GLY A 92 -0.18 7.83 11.73
CA GLY A 92 -0.93 7.74 13.00
C GLY A 92 -1.59 9.04 13.46
N SER A 93 -1.61 10.11 12.64
CA SER A 93 -2.29 11.38 12.95
C SER A 93 -3.81 11.35 12.84
N GLY A 94 -4.39 10.21 12.39
CA GLY A 94 -5.83 10.06 12.27
C GLY A 94 -6.44 10.60 10.97
N LYS A 95 -5.67 10.74 9.88
CA LYS A 95 -6.18 11.13 8.55
C LYS A 95 -7.46 10.38 8.15
N THR A 96 -7.50 9.07 8.42
CA THR A 96 -8.66 8.24 8.09
C THR A 96 -9.93 8.70 8.81
N GLU A 97 -9.83 9.22 10.04
CA GLU A 97 -10.99 9.78 10.74
C GLU A 97 -11.55 11.02 10.02
N ILE A 98 -10.66 11.88 9.50
CA ILE A 98 -11.07 13.02 8.68
C ILE A 98 -11.79 12.55 7.41
N TYR A 99 -11.28 11.51 6.74
CA TYR A 99 -11.94 10.93 5.55
C TYR A 99 -13.34 10.44 5.87
N LEU A 100 -13.48 9.64 6.93
CA LEU A 100 -14.77 9.07 7.34
C LEU A 100 -15.79 10.16 7.67
N ARG A 101 -15.37 11.23 8.35
CA ARG A 101 -16.23 12.38 8.64
C ARG A 101 -16.57 13.19 7.40
N ALA A 102 -15.62 13.40 6.49
CA ALA A 102 -15.88 14.07 5.21
C ALA A 102 -16.93 13.32 4.38
N ILE A 103 -16.84 11.98 4.35
CA ILE A 103 -17.83 11.13 3.69
C ILE A 103 -19.19 11.29 4.35
N ARG A 104 -19.28 11.19 5.69
CA ARG A 104 -20.54 11.34 6.43
C ARG A 104 -21.17 12.69 6.16
N GLU A 105 -20.38 13.77 6.13
CA GLU A 105 -20.83 15.12 5.81
C GLU A 105 -21.42 15.19 4.39
N ALA A 106 -20.73 14.64 3.38
CA ALA A 106 -21.25 14.58 2.01
C ALA A 106 -22.58 13.82 1.93
N ILE A 107 -22.67 12.65 2.57
CA ILE A 107 -23.88 11.83 2.61
C ILE A 107 -25.04 12.55 3.28
N ASN A 108 -24.80 13.27 4.39
CA ASN A 108 -25.81 14.02 5.11
C ASN A 108 -26.39 15.17 4.25
N HIS A 109 -25.58 15.72 3.33
CA HIS A 109 -26.03 16.71 2.34
C HIS A 109 -26.64 16.09 1.08
N GLY A 110 -26.98 14.79 1.08
CA GLY A 110 -27.57 14.10 -0.05
C GLY A 110 -26.61 13.83 -1.21
N ARG A 111 -25.29 14.03 -1.03
CA ARG A 111 -24.25 13.84 -2.05
C ARG A 111 -23.57 12.47 -1.90
N THR A 112 -22.76 12.10 -2.88
CA THR A 112 -22.00 10.85 -2.91
C THR A 112 -20.51 11.06 -2.60
N ALA A 113 -19.79 9.98 -2.32
CA ALA A 113 -18.38 10.03 -1.95
C ALA A 113 -17.55 8.99 -2.72
N LEU A 114 -16.39 9.41 -3.22
CA LEU A 114 -15.40 8.53 -3.86
C LEU A 114 -14.12 8.52 -3.04
N VAL A 115 -13.65 7.33 -2.71
CA VAL A 115 -12.39 7.12 -1.98
C VAL A 115 -11.44 6.30 -2.84
N LEU A 116 -10.33 6.89 -3.22
CA LEU A 116 -9.24 6.20 -3.88
C LEU A 116 -8.22 5.77 -2.83
N VAL A 117 -7.89 4.49 -2.83
CA VAL A 117 -6.83 3.90 -2.01
C VAL A 117 -5.85 3.16 -2.91
N PRO A 118 -4.55 3.12 -2.58
CA PRO A 118 -3.62 2.27 -3.33
C PRO A 118 -4.09 0.82 -3.30
N GLU A 119 -4.01 0.11 -4.42
CA GLU A 119 -4.53 -1.26 -4.54
C GLU A 119 -3.98 -2.20 -3.46
N ILE A 120 -2.69 -2.08 -3.15
CA ILE A 120 -2.03 -2.84 -2.07
C ILE A 120 -2.49 -2.43 -0.66
N ALA A 121 -3.15 -1.28 -0.49
CA ALA A 121 -3.75 -0.83 0.76
C ALA A 121 -5.25 -1.16 0.85
N LEU A 122 -5.87 -1.62 -0.24
CA LEU A 122 -7.25 -2.05 -0.28
C LEU A 122 -7.38 -3.47 0.29
N THR A 123 -7.03 -3.60 1.56
CA THR A 123 -7.12 -4.85 2.31
C THR A 123 -8.52 -5.06 2.87
N PRO A 124 -8.91 -6.30 3.21
CA PRO A 124 -10.16 -6.55 3.93
C PRO A 124 -10.32 -5.67 5.17
N GLN A 125 -9.24 -5.41 5.92
CA GLN A 125 -9.25 -4.53 7.09
C GLN A 125 -9.59 -3.07 6.75
N THR A 126 -9.15 -2.58 5.60
CA THR A 126 -9.49 -1.23 5.13
C THR A 126 -10.98 -1.16 4.79
N VAL A 127 -11.50 -2.13 4.03
CA VAL A 127 -12.93 -2.21 3.69
C VAL A 127 -13.78 -2.35 4.97
N GLU A 128 -13.38 -3.22 5.90
CA GLU A 128 -14.02 -3.40 7.20
C GLU A 128 -14.12 -2.07 7.97
N ARG A 129 -13.05 -1.29 8.02
CA ARG A 129 -13.02 0.01 8.71
C ARG A 129 -14.08 0.97 8.17
N PHE A 130 -14.22 1.05 6.84
CA PHE A 130 -15.27 1.87 6.23
C PHE A 130 -16.66 1.29 6.48
N LYS A 131 -16.87 -0.01 6.26
CA LYS A 131 -18.17 -0.64 6.48
C LYS A 131 -18.62 -0.57 7.93
N SER A 132 -17.71 -0.72 8.89
CA SER A 132 -18.03 -0.58 10.32
C SER A 132 -18.42 0.86 10.69
N ARG A 133 -17.78 1.89 10.10
CA ARG A 133 -18.15 3.29 10.34
C ARG A 133 -19.52 3.64 9.74
N PHE A 134 -19.87 3.03 8.63
CA PHE A 134 -21.14 3.21 7.92
C PHE A 134 -22.03 1.98 8.04
N ALA A 135 -22.10 1.42 9.26
CA ALA A 135 -22.88 0.22 9.55
C ALA A 135 -24.39 0.37 9.23
N ASP A 136 -24.89 1.61 9.34
CA ASP A 136 -26.25 2.02 8.98
C ASP A 136 -26.54 1.99 7.48
N MET A 137 -25.52 1.93 6.64
CA MET A 137 -25.65 1.97 5.18
C MET A 137 -24.58 1.11 4.46
N GLN A 138 -24.21 -0.04 5.03
CA GLN A 138 -23.20 -0.93 4.46
C GLN A 138 -23.54 -1.40 3.04
N ASP A 139 -24.81 -1.57 2.76
CA ASP A 139 -25.29 -1.99 1.45
C ASP A 139 -25.16 -0.88 0.38
N ASN A 140 -24.99 0.38 0.79
CA ASN A 140 -24.76 1.51 -0.11
C ASN A 140 -23.26 1.78 -0.36
N ILE A 141 -22.36 0.87 0.05
CA ILE A 141 -20.93 0.94 -0.22
C ILE A 141 -20.59 -0.03 -1.35
N ALA A 142 -19.95 0.48 -2.39
CA ALA A 142 -19.37 -0.33 -3.47
C ALA A 142 -17.85 -0.36 -3.35
N VAL A 143 -17.24 -1.51 -3.69
CA VAL A 143 -15.79 -1.69 -3.64
C VAL A 143 -15.28 -2.14 -5.00
N LEU A 144 -14.34 -1.38 -5.59
CA LEU A 144 -13.80 -1.66 -6.93
C LEU A 144 -12.29 -1.85 -6.90
N HIS A 145 -11.81 -3.05 -7.30
CA HIS A 145 -10.38 -3.36 -7.45
C HIS A 145 -10.14 -4.47 -8.48
N SER A 146 -8.87 -4.69 -8.86
CA SER A 146 -8.49 -5.65 -9.92
C SER A 146 -8.72 -7.11 -9.54
N HIS A 147 -8.76 -7.45 -8.24
CA HIS A 147 -8.96 -8.82 -7.76
C HIS A 147 -10.43 -9.28 -7.74
N LEU A 148 -11.37 -8.40 -8.06
CA LEU A 148 -12.75 -8.80 -8.29
C LEU A 148 -12.86 -9.61 -9.57
N SER A 149 -13.66 -10.68 -9.56
CA SER A 149 -14.06 -11.37 -10.77
C SER A 149 -14.85 -10.42 -11.70
N GLU A 150 -14.93 -10.74 -12.98
CA GLU A 150 -15.69 -9.93 -13.95
C GLU A 150 -17.15 -9.74 -13.52
N GLY A 151 -17.79 -10.80 -12.98
CA GLY A 151 -19.15 -10.71 -12.50
C GLY A 151 -19.31 -9.83 -11.25
N GLU A 152 -18.41 -9.96 -10.27
CA GLU A 152 -18.41 -9.09 -9.07
C GLU A 152 -18.21 -7.62 -9.47
N ARG A 153 -17.28 -7.35 -10.40
CA ARG A 153 -17.02 -5.99 -10.92
C ARG A 153 -18.22 -5.41 -11.65
N HIS A 154 -18.90 -6.23 -12.46
CA HIS A 154 -20.12 -5.86 -13.16
C HIS A 154 -21.21 -5.48 -12.16
N ASP A 155 -21.45 -6.32 -11.14
CA ASP A 155 -22.50 -6.11 -10.15
C ASP A 155 -22.22 -4.85 -9.30
N GLU A 156 -20.97 -4.62 -8.87
CA GLU A 156 -20.58 -3.40 -8.15
C GLU A 156 -20.70 -2.15 -9.03
N TRP A 157 -20.37 -2.25 -10.34
CA TRP A 157 -20.53 -1.15 -11.28
C TRP A 157 -22.01 -0.77 -11.46
N HIS A 158 -22.91 -1.76 -11.64
CA HIS A 158 -24.34 -1.51 -11.76
C HIS A 158 -24.92 -0.90 -10.48
N LYS A 159 -24.52 -1.37 -9.32
CA LYS A 159 -24.89 -0.81 -8.02
C LYS A 159 -24.50 0.68 -7.88
N ILE A 160 -23.41 1.10 -8.51
CA ILE A 160 -23.02 2.51 -8.56
C ILE A 160 -23.88 3.27 -9.56
N HIS A 161 -24.07 2.70 -10.74
CA HIS A 161 -24.78 3.33 -11.85
C HIS A 161 -26.27 3.56 -11.55
N ASP A 162 -26.92 2.64 -10.86
CA ASP A 162 -28.34 2.75 -10.47
C ASP A 162 -28.56 3.61 -9.21
N GLY A 163 -27.50 4.16 -8.62
CA GLY A 163 -27.54 5.01 -7.44
C GLY A 163 -27.73 4.28 -6.11
N SER A 164 -27.74 2.93 -6.10
CA SER A 164 -27.81 2.13 -4.87
C SER A 164 -26.56 2.30 -4.03
N ALA A 165 -25.37 2.46 -4.65
CA ALA A 165 -24.15 2.79 -3.96
C ALA A 165 -23.95 4.31 -3.89
N ARG A 166 -23.78 4.81 -2.69
CA ARG A 166 -23.50 6.23 -2.42
C ARG A 166 -22.06 6.51 -2.01
N ILE A 167 -21.33 5.46 -1.62
CA ILE A 167 -19.90 5.51 -1.25
C ILE A 167 -19.19 4.49 -2.13
N VAL A 168 -18.17 4.93 -2.86
CA VAL A 168 -17.31 4.04 -3.65
C VAL A 168 -15.91 4.08 -3.06
N ILE A 169 -15.37 2.90 -2.77
CA ILE A 169 -13.99 2.72 -2.34
C ILE A 169 -13.28 1.89 -3.39
N GLY A 170 -12.14 2.36 -3.87
CA GLY A 170 -11.46 1.54 -4.85
C GLY A 170 -10.07 2.00 -5.22
N ALA A 171 -9.46 1.20 -6.11
CA ALA A 171 -8.14 1.47 -6.65
C ALA A 171 -8.18 2.55 -7.74
N ARG A 172 -7.07 2.76 -8.40
CA ARG A 172 -6.84 3.78 -9.44
C ARG A 172 -8.00 3.95 -10.43
N SER A 173 -8.52 2.84 -10.99
CA SER A 173 -9.58 2.88 -12.01
C SER A 173 -10.93 3.37 -11.48
N SER A 174 -11.15 3.33 -10.18
CA SER A 174 -12.40 3.79 -9.55
C SER A 174 -12.63 5.29 -9.70
N ILE A 175 -11.61 6.05 -10.13
CA ILE A 175 -11.79 7.47 -10.50
C ILE A 175 -12.84 7.66 -11.60
N PHE A 176 -13.15 6.64 -12.39
CA PHE A 176 -14.15 6.65 -13.45
C PHE A 176 -15.50 6.02 -13.03
N ALA A 177 -15.66 5.68 -11.74
CA ALA A 177 -16.94 5.15 -11.24
C ALA A 177 -18.10 6.11 -11.56
N PRO A 178 -19.24 5.61 -12.07
CA PRO A 178 -20.35 6.45 -12.51
C PRO A 178 -21.22 6.96 -11.34
N LEU A 179 -20.57 7.61 -10.37
CA LEU A 179 -21.24 8.28 -9.25
C LEU A 179 -21.87 9.60 -9.74
N GLU A 180 -23.12 9.80 -9.40
CA GLU A 180 -23.81 11.07 -9.58
C GLU A 180 -23.76 11.92 -8.32
N ASN A 181 -23.93 13.23 -8.46
CA ASN A 181 -23.98 14.21 -7.38
C ASN A 181 -22.81 14.09 -6.37
N LEU A 182 -21.60 14.05 -6.90
CA LEU A 182 -20.38 13.82 -6.10
C LEU A 182 -20.11 14.98 -5.15
N GLY A 183 -19.96 14.69 -3.85
CA GLY A 183 -19.69 15.67 -2.78
C GLY A 183 -18.23 15.76 -2.40
N VAL A 184 -17.55 14.63 -2.37
CA VAL A 184 -16.14 14.55 -1.98
C VAL A 184 -15.40 13.46 -2.73
N ILE A 185 -14.18 13.75 -3.13
CA ILE A 185 -13.20 12.78 -3.61
C ILE A 185 -12.04 12.76 -2.61
N ILE A 186 -11.69 11.59 -2.13
CA ILE A 186 -10.57 11.37 -1.23
C ILE A 186 -9.53 10.53 -1.95
N VAL A 187 -8.28 10.96 -1.94
CA VAL A 187 -7.14 10.19 -2.46
C VAL A 187 -6.20 9.94 -1.29
N ASP A 188 -6.26 8.73 -0.75
CA ASP A 188 -5.37 8.35 0.35
C ASP A 188 -4.00 7.94 -0.20
N GLU A 189 -2.93 8.27 0.56
CA GLU A 189 -1.53 8.07 0.14
C GLU A 189 -1.29 8.62 -1.28
N GLU A 190 -1.64 9.90 -1.53
CA GLU A 190 -1.67 10.53 -2.86
C GLU A 190 -0.36 10.47 -3.64
N HIS A 191 0.76 10.31 -2.90
CA HIS A 191 2.10 10.15 -3.45
C HIS A 191 2.35 8.80 -4.13
N GLU A 192 1.41 7.85 -4.00
CA GLU A 192 1.64 6.49 -4.44
C GLU A 192 1.74 6.36 -5.97
N GLY A 193 2.84 5.77 -6.43
CA GLY A 193 3.09 5.57 -7.85
C GLY A 193 2.06 4.69 -8.58
N SER A 194 1.30 3.86 -7.85
CA SER A 194 0.25 3.02 -8.42
C SER A 194 -0.97 3.80 -8.97
N TYR A 195 -1.11 5.08 -8.60
CA TYR A 195 -2.12 5.95 -9.19
C TYR A 195 -1.81 6.37 -10.62
N LYS A 196 -0.57 6.18 -11.09
CA LYS A 196 -0.19 6.42 -12.48
C LYS A 196 -0.48 5.17 -13.33
N GLN A 197 -1.22 5.37 -14.44
CA GLN A 197 -1.41 4.39 -15.49
C GLN A 197 -0.34 4.61 -16.56
N ASP A 198 0.53 3.61 -16.76
CA ASP A 198 1.61 3.69 -17.73
C ASP A 198 1.19 3.19 -19.13
N GLU A 199 0.20 2.33 -19.21
CA GLU A 199 -0.39 1.85 -20.46
C GLU A 199 -1.52 2.78 -20.93
N ALA A 200 -1.83 2.72 -22.24
CA ALA A 200 -2.91 3.53 -22.82
C ALA A 200 -4.30 3.06 -22.34
N PRO A 201 -5.20 3.98 -21.99
CA PRO A 201 -5.03 5.42 -21.88
C PRO A 201 -4.19 5.81 -20.64
N ARG A 202 -3.16 6.64 -20.85
CA ARG A 202 -2.27 7.08 -19.78
C ARG A 202 -2.92 8.20 -18.97
N TYR A 203 -2.99 8.03 -17.63
CA TYR A 203 -3.50 9.05 -16.70
C TYR A 203 -2.88 8.87 -15.31
N ASN A 204 -3.05 9.89 -14.48
CA ASN A 204 -2.77 9.80 -13.05
C ASN A 204 -4.09 10.02 -12.29
N ALA A 205 -4.52 9.05 -11.47
CA ALA A 205 -5.82 9.12 -10.79
C ALA A 205 -5.91 10.25 -9.78
N ARG A 206 -4.78 10.65 -9.15
CA ARG A 206 -4.71 11.85 -8.29
C ARG A 206 -5.07 13.11 -9.08
N ASP A 207 -4.43 13.31 -10.24
CA ASP A 207 -4.65 14.49 -11.07
C ASP A 207 -6.06 14.48 -11.69
N MET A 208 -6.54 13.28 -12.07
CA MET A 208 -7.93 13.09 -12.49
C MET A 208 -8.94 13.37 -11.38
N ALA A 209 -8.61 13.06 -10.11
CA ALA A 209 -9.47 13.39 -8.97
C ALA A 209 -9.64 14.91 -8.81
N VAL A 210 -8.56 15.67 -8.95
CA VAL A 210 -8.60 17.14 -8.92
C VAL A 210 -9.44 17.68 -10.08
N LEU A 211 -9.22 17.17 -11.30
CA LEU A 211 -9.98 17.59 -12.47
C LEU A 211 -11.48 17.25 -12.36
N ARG A 212 -11.79 16.02 -11.92
CA ARG A 212 -13.16 15.56 -11.72
C ARG A 212 -13.89 16.39 -10.66
N ALA A 213 -13.24 16.61 -9.51
CA ALA A 213 -13.79 17.45 -8.44
C ALA A 213 -14.10 18.86 -8.91
N SER A 214 -13.22 19.47 -9.70
CA SER A 214 -13.44 20.79 -10.29
C SER A 214 -14.64 20.83 -11.23
N ARG A 215 -14.85 19.77 -12.04
CA ARG A 215 -15.97 19.70 -13.00
C ARG A 215 -17.32 19.42 -12.34
N GLU A 216 -17.33 18.59 -11.30
CA GLU A 216 -18.53 18.15 -10.61
C GLU A 216 -18.83 18.97 -9.33
N CYS A 217 -18.09 20.08 -9.11
CA CYS A 217 -18.23 20.93 -7.93
C CYS A 217 -18.18 20.11 -6.63
N ALA A 218 -17.20 19.20 -6.54
CA ALA A 218 -16.93 18.39 -5.36
C ALA A 218 -15.69 18.87 -4.62
N ALA A 219 -15.60 18.62 -3.32
CA ALA A 219 -14.37 18.81 -2.56
C ALA A 219 -13.38 17.68 -2.93
N VAL A 220 -12.08 17.96 -2.92
CA VAL A 220 -11.04 16.95 -3.07
C VAL A 220 -10.03 17.03 -1.95
N ILE A 221 -9.74 15.88 -1.33
CA ILE A 221 -8.78 15.71 -0.24
C ILE A 221 -7.69 14.76 -0.71
N LEU A 222 -6.46 15.28 -0.80
CA LEU A 222 -5.26 14.52 -1.10
C LEU A 222 -4.53 14.28 0.21
N GLY A 223 -4.55 13.04 0.72
CA GLY A 223 -3.97 12.71 2.00
C GLY A 223 -2.65 11.97 1.91
N SER A 224 -1.66 12.40 2.66
CA SER A 224 -0.36 11.73 2.74
C SER A 224 0.41 12.08 4.01
N ALA A 225 1.27 11.16 4.45
CA ALA A 225 2.31 11.46 5.43
C ALA A 225 3.61 11.96 4.76
N THR A 226 3.76 11.69 3.48
CA THR A 226 4.91 12.04 2.66
C THR A 226 4.42 12.49 1.28
N PRO A 227 3.77 13.66 1.17
CA PRO A 227 3.25 14.16 -0.10
C PRO A 227 4.28 14.09 -1.23
N CYS A 228 3.82 13.90 -2.48
CA CYS A 228 4.72 13.97 -3.61
C CYS A 228 5.15 15.42 -3.88
N LEU A 229 6.28 15.58 -4.57
CA LEU A 229 6.85 16.89 -4.89
C LEU A 229 5.86 17.83 -5.60
N GLU A 230 5.06 17.31 -6.52
CA GLU A 230 4.07 18.10 -7.25
C GLU A 230 2.95 18.63 -6.33
N SER A 231 2.41 17.78 -5.46
CA SER A 231 1.36 18.18 -4.52
C SER A 231 1.89 19.16 -3.49
N TRP A 232 3.12 18.91 -3.01
CA TRP A 232 3.81 19.83 -2.09
C TRP A 232 4.05 21.21 -2.73
N HIS A 233 4.60 21.23 -3.94
CA HIS A 233 4.79 22.48 -4.70
C HIS A 233 3.47 23.24 -4.92
N ASN A 234 2.40 22.52 -5.31
CA ASN A 234 1.09 23.14 -5.48
C ASN A 234 0.55 23.73 -4.17
N ALA A 235 0.85 23.12 -3.03
CA ALA A 235 0.48 23.65 -1.73
C ALA A 235 1.33 24.89 -1.36
N GLN A 236 2.64 24.89 -1.63
CA GLN A 236 3.53 26.02 -1.39
C GLN A 236 3.17 27.24 -2.26
N THR A 237 2.74 27.01 -3.48
CA THR A 237 2.31 28.09 -4.42
C THR A 237 0.86 28.53 -4.21
N GLY A 238 0.15 27.99 -3.22
CA GLY A 238 -1.22 28.36 -2.91
C GLY A 238 -2.29 27.78 -3.86
N LYS A 239 -1.91 26.91 -4.79
CA LYS A 239 -2.88 26.19 -5.64
C LYS A 239 -3.69 25.16 -4.83
N TYR A 240 -3.05 24.50 -3.85
CA TYR A 240 -3.68 23.60 -2.91
C TYR A 240 -3.69 24.24 -1.52
N ARG A 241 -4.75 23.99 -0.75
CA ARG A 241 -4.81 24.38 0.67
C ARG A 241 -4.07 23.32 1.48
N LEU A 242 -2.98 23.74 2.13
CA LEU A 242 -2.24 22.85 3.03
C LEU A 242 -2.91 22.80 4.39
N VAL A 243 -3.29 21.59 4.81
CA VAL A 243 -3.83 21.29 6.15
C VAL A 243 -2.88 20.31 6.82
N ARG A 244 -2.43 20.60 8.03
CA ARG A 244 -1.41 19.82 8.74
C ARG A 244 -2.01 19.08 9.94
N LEU A 245 -1.58 17.84 10.13
CA LEU A 245 -1.81 17.02 11.32
C LEU A 245 -0.45 16.56 11.83
N ASN A 246 0.18 17.35 12.68
CA ASN A 246 1.55 17.12 13.14
C ASN A 246 1.62 16.13 14.30
N GLN A 247 0.52 15.99 15.05
CA GLN A 247 0.46 15.14 16.23
C GLN A 247 -0.07 13.74 15.89
N ARG A 248 0.50 12.74 16.52
CA ARG A 248 -0.04 11.38 16.52
C ARG A 248 -1.19 11.29 17.53
N VAL A 249 -2.20 10.49 17.20
CA VAL A 249 -3.36 10.26 18.10
C VAL A 249 -2.95 9.56 19.40
N ASP A 250 -1.87 8.76 19.34
CA ASP A 250 -1.38 7.97 20.48
C ASP A 250 -0.29 8.68 21.30
N ASP A 251 0.01 9.94 21.01
CA ASP A 251 1.06 10.77 21.64
C ASP A 251 2.45 10.11 21.72
N LYS A 252 2.69 9.05 20.92
CA LYS A 252 3.96 8.32 20.92
C LYS A 252 4.98 8.97 20.00
N SER A 253 6.25 8.87 20.42
CA SER A 253 7.39 9.28 19.59
C SER A 253 7.51 8.43 18.34
N MET A 254 8.09 8.99 17.28
CA MET A 254 8.46 8.23 16.10
C MET A 254 9.57 7.22 16.44
N PRO A 255 9.61 6.04 15.82
CA PRO A 255 10.61 5.03 16.10
C PRO A 255 12.02 5.51 15.74
N VAL A 256 13.01 5.05 16.51
CA VAL A 256 14.42 5.37 16.24
C VAL A 256 14.87 4.64 14.96
N VAL A 257 15.41 5.41 14.00
CA VAL A 257 15.96 4.87 12.76
C VAL A 257 17.48 4.78 12.85
N ARG A 258 18.02 3.57 12.77
CA ARG A 258 19.46 3.28 12.79
C ARG A 258 19.95 2.95 11.38
N VAL A 259 20.84 3.76 10.85
CA VAL A 259 21.46 3.52 9.54
C VAL A 259 22.71 2.63 9.73
N VAL A 260 22.72 1.50 9.05
CA VAL A 260 23.82 0.53 9.07
C VAL A 260 24.61 0.64 7.77
N ASP A 261 25.85 1.13 7.88
CA ASP A 261 26.78 1.26 6.76
C ASP A 261 27.37 -0.10 6.37
N LEU A 262 26.87 -0.68 5.29
CA LEU A 262 27.31 -1.99 4.80
C LEU A 262 28.77 -2.01 4.32
N ARG A 263 29.37 -0.86 3.99
CA ARG A 263 30.78 -0.76 3.58
C ARG A 263 31.73 -1.11 4.72
N ARG A 264 31.29 -0.85 5.97
CA ARG A 264 32.06 -1.07 7.20
C ARG A 264 31.85 -2.44 7.84
N GLN A 265 30.85 -3.20 7.36
CA GLN A 265 30.57 -4.52 7.92
C GLN A 265 31.61 -5.54 7.45
N SER A 266 32.19 -6.28 8.40
CA SER A 266 33.08 -7.39 8.08
C SER A 266 32.31 -8.47 7.31
N ARG A 267 32.87 -8.95 6.19
CA ARG A 267 32.28 -10.00 5.34
C ARG A 267 32.43 -11.40 5.89
N SER A 268 32.91 -11.54 7.11
CA SER A 268 33.09 -12.81 7.79
C SER A 268 31.81 -13.40 8.41
N THR A 269 30.63 -12.87 8.05
CA THR A 269 29.38 -13.58 8.37
C THR A 269 29.25 -14.80 7.45
N PRO A 270 29.00 -16.02 7.99
CA PRO A 270 29.03 -17.30 7.25
C PRO A 270 28.14 -17.37 6.03
N GLU A 271 27.24 -16.41 5.81
CA GLU A 271 26.08 -16.50 4.91
C GLU A 271 25.97 -15.34 3.90
N GLY A 272 27.10 -14.83 3.44
CA GLY A 272 27.14 -13.91 2.29
C GLY A 272 26.73 -12.47 2.57
N GLY A 273 26.65 -12.04 3.84
CA GLY A 273 26.50 -10.61 4.19
C GLY A 273 25.11 -9.99 3.92
N ILE A 274 24.05 -10.77 3.88
CA ILE A 274 22.68 -10.28 3.68
C ILE A 274 22.19 -9.46 4.88
N LEU A 275 22.44 -9.94 6.10
CA LEU A 275 22.16 -9.21 7.32
C LEU A 275 23.47 -8.71 7.93
N ALA A 276 23.50 -7.44 8.24
CA ALA A 276 24.55 -6.87 9.06
C ALA A 276 24.38 -7.30 10.52
N ARG A 277 25.51 -7.47 11.22
CA ARG A 277 25.51 -7.93 12.61
C ARG A 277 24.56 -7.15 13.54
N PRO A 278 24.45 -5.79 13.50
CA PRO A 278 23.54 -5.08 14.38
C PRO A 278 22.06 -5.43 14.14
N LEU A 279 21.66 -5.69 12.89
CA LEU A 279 20.28 -6.10 12.57
C LEU A 279 20.04 -7.56 13.01
N SER A 280 21.01 -8.45 12.82
CA SER A 280 20.90 -9.85 13.26
C SER A 280 20.73 -9.95 14.77
N GLU A 281 21.59 -9.27 15.54
CA GLU A 281 21.52 -9.21 17.01
C GLU A 281 20.18 -8.60 17.50
N ALA A 282 19.66 -7.58 16.79
CA ALA A 282 18.36 -6.99 17.12
C ALA A 282 17.22 -7.97 16.90
N ILE A 283 17.23 -8.76 15.81
CA ILE A 283 16.22 -9.80 15.54
C ILE A 283 16.25 -10.87 16.63
N GLU A 284 17.45 -11.38 16.98
CA GLU A 284 17.62 -12.37 18.05
C GLU A 284 17.06 -11.87 19.38
N GLY A 285 17.35 -10.61 19.71
CA GLY A 285 16.84 -9.98 20.92
C GLY A 285 15.33 -9.87 20.97
N ARG A 286 14.66 -9.62 19.81
CA ARG A 286 13.19 -9.58 19.71
C ARG A 286 12.59 -10.99 19.82
N MET A 287 13.18 -11.96 19.14
CA MET A 287 12.74 -13.36 19.25
C MET A 287 12.82 -13.88 20.68
N ALA A 288 13.92 -13.56 21.42
CA ALA A 288 14.07 -13.95 22.82
C ALA A 288 12.99 -13.37 23.74
N LYS A 289 12.40 -12.22 23.37
CA LYS A 289 11.30 -11.56 24.10
C LYS A 289 9.91 -11.97 23.61
N GLY A 290 9.82 -12.82 22.57
CA GLY A 290 8.56 -13.16 21.93
C GLY A 290 7.94 -12.02 21.08
N GLU A 291 8.75 -11.02 20.75
CA GLU A 291 8.38 -9.90 19.89
C GLU A 291 8.56 -10.25 18.40
N GLN A 292 7.87 -9.54 17.52
CA GLN A 292 7.87 -9.81 16.09
C GLN A 292 8.71 -8.81 15.31
N SER A 293 9.28 -9.27 14.19
CA SER A 293 10.09 -8.45 13.29
C SER A 293 9.51 -8.43 11.88
N ILE A 294 9.55 -7.26 11.23
CA ILE A 294 9.25 -7.12 9.80
C ILE A 294 10.56 -6.83 9.07
N LEU A 295 10.87 -7.64 8.05
CA LEU A 295 12.01 -7.42 7.17
C LEU A 295 11.53 -7.01 5.79
N PHE A 296 11.99 -5.84 5.35
CA PHE A 296 11.59 -5.23 4.11
C PHE A 296 12.67 -5.32 3.05
N LEU A 297 12.30 -5.79 1.86
CA LEU A 297 13.15 -5.76 0.67
C LEU A 297 12.41 -5.03 -0.46
N ASN A 298 12.95 -3.91 -0.93
CA ASN A 298 12.36 -3.22 -2.08
C ASN A 298 12.66 -3.97 -3.37
N ARG A 299 11.65 -4.71 -3.90
CA ARG A 299 11.79 -5.56 -5.10
C ARG A 299 11.09 -4.98 -6.33
N ARG A 300 10.90 -3.70 -6.50
CA ARG A 300 10.41 -3.19 -7.78
C ARG A 300 11.53 -3.17 -8.82
N GLY A 301 11.54 -4.20 -9.68
CA GLY A 301 12.48 -4.37 -10.79
C GLY A 301 13.82 -4.98 -10.35
N PHE A 302 14.49 -5.66 -11.25
CA PHE A 302 15.89 -5.99 -11.09
C PHE A 302 16.66 -4.68 -11.15
N SER A 303 17.06 -4.10 -10.01
CA SER A 303 18.01 -3.02 -9.99
C SER A 303 19.31 -3.55 -10.58
N THR A 304 19.56 -3.15 -11.80
CA THR A 304 20.76 -3.51 -12.56
C THR A 304 21.80 -2.40 -12.46
N SER A 305 21.71 -1.51 -11.48
CA SER A 305 22.73 -0.49 -11.23
C SER A 305 24.00 -1.12 -10.65
N MET A 306 25.15 -0.63 -11.08
CA MET A 306 26.43 -1.04 -10.51
C MET A 306 26.79 -0.16 -9.33
N ILE A 307 27.00 -0.79 -8.17
CA ILE A 307 27.41 -0.15 -6.92
C ILE A 307 28.76 -0.71 -6.44
N CYS A 308 29.64 0.15 -5.97
CA CYS A 308 30.86 -0.25 -5.32
C CYS A 308 30.62 -0.53 -3.86
N GLU A 309 30.85 -1.77 -3.43
CA GLU A 309 30.64 -2.19 -2.05
C GLU A 309 31.71 -1.58 -1.09
N ALA A 310 32.83 -1.11 -1.59
CA ALA A 310 33.89 -0.52 -0.77
C ALA A 310 33.63 0.96 -0.44
N CYS A 311 33.18 1.76 -1.43
CA CYS A 311 33.02 3.21 -1.23
C CYS A 311 31.58 3.72 -1.46
N GLY A 312 30.63 2.86 -1.89
CA GLY A 312 29.25 3.24 -2.19
C GLY A 312 29.07 3.99 -3.51
N HIS A 313 30.13 4.10 -4.35
CA HIS A 313 30.00 4.77 -5.64
C HIS A 313 29.01 4.03 -6.55
N VAL A 314 28.09 4.77 -7.16
CA VAL A 314 27.12 4.27 -8.14
C VAL A 314 27.42 4.87 -9.50
N CYS A 315 27.36 4.06 -10.55
CA CYS A 315 27.56 4.52 -11.92
C CYS A 315 26.35 5.33 -12.38
N GLN A 316 26.49 6.65 -12.51
CA GLN A 316 25.44 7.57 -12.94
C GLN A 316 25.64 8.05 -14.39
N CYS A 317 24.56 8.46 -15.03
CA CYS A 317 24.57 9.14 -16.31
C CYS A 317 25.10 10.57 -16.12
N PRO A 318 26.07 11.03 -16.91
CA PRO A 318 26.59 12.39 -16.81
C PRO A 318 25.55 13.46 -17.17
N ASP A 319 24.60 13.14 -18.07
CA ASP A 319 23.61 14.09 -18.57
C ASP A 319 22.33 14.14 -17.73
N CYS A 320 21.89 12.99 -17.20
CA CYS A 320 20.62 12.87 -16.50
C CYS A 320 20.77 12.70 -14.98
N SER A 321 21.98 12.48 -14.46
CA SER A 321 22.28 12.21 -13.04
C SER A 321 21.55 10.99 -12.43
N VAL A 322 20.84 10.19 -13.24
CA VAL A 322 20.22 8.94 -12.80
C VAL A 322 21.20 7.77 -12.86
N SER A 323 20.95 6.74 -12.09
CA SER A 323 21.76 5.51 -12.15
C SER A 323 21.68 4.85 -13.51
N LEU A 324 22.83 4.41 -14.04
CA LEU A 324 22.92 3.66 -15.30
C LEU A 324 22.51 2.20 -15.08
N THR A 325 21.77 1.65 -16.03
CA THR A 325 21.38 0.23 -16.05
C THR A 325 22.46 -0.63 -16.67
N TYR A 326 22.90 -1.67 -15.97
CA TYR A 326 23.84 -2.66 -16.48
C TYR A 326 23.14 -3.73 -17.32
N HIS A 327 23.50 -3.82 -18.60
CA HIS A 327 23.05 -4.83 -19.53
C HIS A 327 24.08 -5.95 -19.62
N ARG A 328 23.79 -7.08 -18.95
CA ARG A 328 24.76 -8.20 -18.81
C ARG A 328 25.19 -8.79 -20.15
N ALA A 329 24.27 -8.95 -21.10
CA ALA A 329 24.59 -9.53 -22.42
C ALA A 329 25.53 -8.67 -23.22
N ALA A 330 25.47 -7.35 -23.08
CA ALA A 330 26.28 -6.38 -23.80
C ALA A 330 27.48 -5.88 -22.98
N GLU A 331 27.61 -6.23 -21.73
CA GLU A 331 28.59 -5.70 -20.75
C GLU A 331 28.68 -4.16 -20.76
N ARG A 332 27.53 -3.50 -20.93
CA ARG A 332 27.43 -2.04 -21.05
C ARG A 332 26.48 -1.47 -20.01
N LEU A 333 26.75 -0.21 -19.66
CA LEU A 333 25.86 0.63 -18.84
C LEU A 333 25.10 1.56 -19.79
N ILE A 334 23.76 1.59 -19.68
CA ILE A 334 22.86 2.36 -20.53
C ILE A 334 21.96 3.25 -19.68
N CYS A 335 21.80 4.51 -20.05
CA CYS A 335 20.79 5.40 -19.52
C CYS A 335 19.48 5.22 -20.31
N HIS A 336 18.41 4.82 -19.65
CA HIS A 336 17.10 4.65 -20.31
C HIS A 336 16.33 5.97 -20.51
N ILE A 337 16.88 7.11 -20.08
CA ILE A 337 16.28 8.43 -20.31
C ILE A 337 16.85 9.04 -21.60
N CYS A 338 18.19 9.20 -21.70
CA CYS A 338 18.83 9.88 -22.83
C CYS A 338 19.56 8.95 -23.81
N GLY A 339 19.64 7.64 -23.51
CA GLY A 339 20.34 6.68 -24.35
C GLY A 339 21.88 6.67 -24.18
N HIS A 340 22.44 7.48 -23.26
CA HIS A 340 23.89 7.47 -22.99
C HIS A 340 24.38 6.06 -22.69
N THR A 341 25.46 5.65 -23.34
CA THR A 341 25.99 4.28 -23.20
C THR A 341 27.49 4.32 -22.96
N ARG A 342 27.97 3.54 -21.98
CA ARG A 342 29.39 3.30 -21.75
C ARG A 342 29.70 1.85 -21.40
N LYS A 343 30.95 1.42 -21.57
CA LYS A 343 31.42 0.09 -21.14
C LYS A 343 31.31 -0.03 -19.61
N ALA A 344 30.87 -1.18 -19.09
CA ALA A 344 30.87 -1.43 -17.68
C ALA A 344 32.31 -1.45 -17.12
N PRO A 345 32.58 -0.73 -16.02
CA PRO A 345 33.91 -0.70 -15.43
C PRO A 345 34.23 -2.02 -14.75
N LYS A 346 35.45 -2.50 -14.86
CA LYS A 346 35.96 -3.69 -14.16
C LYS A 346 36.37 -3.39 -12.72
N SER A 347 36.71 -2.13 -12.41
CA SER A 347 36.99 -1.63 -11.08
C SER A 347 36.30 -0.29 -10.88
N CYS A 348 36.10 0.09 -9.62
CA CYS A 348 35.41 1.32 -9.26
C CYS A 348 36.15 2.56 -9.78
N PRO A 349 35.49 3.45 -10.56
CA PRO A 349 36.12 4.68 -11.06
C PRO A 349 36.56 5.64 -9.95
N LYS A 350 35.96 5.52 -8.74
CA LYS A 350 36.25 6.43 -7.62
C LYS A 350 37.38 5.94 -6.71
N CYS A 351 37.42 4.63 -6.39
CA CYS A 351 38.36 4.08 -5.42
C CYS A 351 39.21 2.92 -5.95
N SER A 352 39.06 2.58 -7.25
CA SER A 352 39.77 1.49 -7.94
C SER A 352 39.55 0.08 -7.38
N ASP A 353 38.64 -0.09 -6.42
CA ASP A 353 38.32 -1.40 -5.84
C ASP A 353 37.62 -2.28 -6.91
N PRO A 354 38.02 -3.57 -7.07
CA PRO A 354 37.40 -4.48 -8.04
C PRO A 354 35.98 -4.93 -7.63
N LYS A 355 35.50 -4.59 -6.44
CA LYS A 355 34.22 -4.99 -5.89
C LYS A 355 33.06 -4.08 -6.32
N ILE A 356 33.09 -3.58 -7.56
CA ILE A 356 31.94 -2.93 -8.16
C ILE A 356 31.07 -3.99 -8.81
N ARG A 357 29.84 -4.13 -8.35
CA ARG A 357 28.92 -5.19 -8.79
C ARG A 357 27.54 -4.62 -9.05
N PHE A 358 26.72 -5.36 -9.81
CA PHE A 358 25.31 -5.06 -9.91
C PHE A 358 24.59 -5.57 -8.63
N ALA A 359 23.78 -4.71 -8.03
CA ALA A 359 22.98 -5.05 -6.87
C ALA A 359 21.68 -5.73 -7.33
N GLY A 360 21.54 -7.01 -7.05
CA GLY A 360 20.31 -7.75 -7.31
C GLY A 360 20.12 -8.81 -6.19
N MET A 361 19.02 -8.67 -5.42
CA MET A 361 18.70 -9.59 -4.36
C MET A 361 17.21 -9.93 -4.43
N GLY A 362 16.89 -11.21 -4.55
CA GLY A 362 15.51 -11.70 -4.53
C GLY A 362 15.06 -12.06 -3.11
N THR A 363 13.78 -11.90 -2.82
CA THR A 363 13.16 -12.29 -1.55
C THR A 363 13.38 -13.74 -1.18
N GLN A 364 13.39 -14.65 -2.17
CA GLN A 364 13.66 -16.06 -1.96
C GLN A 364 15.06 -16.31 -1.38
N LYS A 365 16.10 -15.67 -1.93
CA LYS A 365 17.47 -15.78 -1.41
C LYS A 365 17.59 -15.26 0.01
N VAL A 366 16.85 -14.17 0.32
CA VAL A 366 16.81 -13.62 1.68
C VAL A 366 16.12 -14.60 2.63
N GLU A 367 15.00 -15.19 2.23
CA GLU A 367 14.28 -16.19 3.02
C GLU A 367 15.17 -17.41 3.35
N GLU A 368 15.89 -17.94 2.35
CA GLU A 368 16.83 -19.04 2.52
C GLU A 368 17.96 -18.69 3.51
N ALA A 369 18.51 -17.49 3.42
CA ALA A 369 19.53 -17.01 4.35
C ALA A 369 18.96 -16.85 5.77
N LEU A 370 17.78 -16.27 5.93
CA LEU A 370 17.12 -16.11 7.22
C LEU A 370 16.86 -17.46 7.89
N LYS A 371 16.41 -18.50 7.15
CA LYS A 371 16.21 -19.86 7.67
C LYS A 371 17.50 -20.49 8.18
N LYS A 372 18.65 -20.14 7.59
CA LYS A 372 19.96 -20.63 8.05
C LYS A 372 20.45 -19.87 9.29
N ILE A 373 20.28 -18.51 9.32
CA ILE A 373 20.69 -17.66 10.44
C ILE A 373 19.83 -17.95 11.67
N PHE A 374 18.50 -18.07 11.45
CA PHE A 374 17.51 -18.27 12.53
C PHE A 374 16.73 -19.57 12.35
N PRO A 375 17.36 -20.74 12.56
CA PRO A 375 16.73 -22.03 12.28
C PRO A 375 15.50 -22.34 13.16
N LYS A 376 15.35 -21.65 14.28
CA LYS A 376 14.19 -21.79 15.18
C LYS A 376 13.07 -20.78 14.90
N ALA A 377 13.30 -19.79 14.02
CA ALA A 377 12.32 -18.76 13.73
C ALA A 377 11.23 -19.26 12.78
N ARG A 378 10.00 -18.87 13.05
CA ARG A 378 8.86 -19.07 12.15
C ARG A 378 8.83 -17.92 11.16
N ILE A 379 9.30 -18.14 9.95
CA ILE A 379 9.48 -17.13 8.90
C ILE A 379 8.40 -17.28 7.85
N ALA A 380 7.72 -16.18 7.52
CA ALA A 380 6.81 -16.12 6.37
C ALA A 380 7.27 -15.07 5.37
N ARG A 381 7.08 -15.39 4.08
CA ARG A 381 7.38 -14.48 2.97
C ARG A 381 6.09 -13.98 2.31
N MET A 382 6.00 -12.65 2.12
CA MET A 382 4.89 -11.98 1.44
C MET A 382 5.40 -11.15 0.27
N ASP A 383 5.31 -11.71 -0.91
CA ASP A 383 5.55 -11.03 -2.18
C ASP A 383 4.56 -11.52 -3.26
N ALA A 384 4.59 -10.90 -4.45
CA ALA A 384 3.68 -11.25 -5.53
C ALA A 384 3.78 -12.73 -5.95
N ASP A 385 4.95 -13.34 -5.83
CA ASP A 385 5.17 -14.72 -6.25
C ASP A 385 4.63 -15.73 -5.21
N SER A 386 4.65 -15.36 -3.92
CA SER A 386 4.15 -16.22 -2.84
C SER A 386 2.64 -16.09 -2.59
N MET A 387 2.03 -14.97 -3.02
CA MET A 387 0.62 -14.62 -2.76
C MET A 387 -0.28 -14.88 -3.99
N THR A 388 -0.16 -16.04 -4.62
CA THR A 388 -0.92 -16.39 -5.83
C THR A 388 -2.37 -16.83 -5.57
N ARG A 389 -2.67 -17.38 -4.37
CA ARG A 389 -4.03 -17.77 -3.98
C ARG A 389 -4.77 -16.59 -3.37
N LYS A 390 -6.07 -16.44 -3.67
CA LYS A 390 -6.94 -15.34 -3.21
C LYS A 390 -6.87 -15.12 -1.68
N ASP A 391 -6.77 -16.18 -0.88
CA ASP A 391 -6.80 -16.12 0.58
C ASP A 391 -5.41 -16.15 1.25
N ALA A 392 -4.34 -16.45 0.51
CA ALA A 392 -2.98 -16.58 1.05
C ALA A 392 -2.51 -15.33 1.80
N TYR A 393 -2.87 -14.16 1.29
CA TYR A 393 -2.58 -12.86 1.91
C TYR A 393 -3.29 -12.72 3.28
N ARG A 394 -4.59 -13.03 3.34
CA ARG A 394 -5.41 -12.95 4.57
C ARG A 394 -4.93 -13.95 5.61
N GLU A 395 -4.65 -15.20 5.21
CA GLU A 395 -4.16 -16.27 6.07
C GLU A 395 -2.80 -15.91 6.71
N THR A 396 -1.86 -15.42 5.89
CA THR A 396 -0.52 -15.06 6.38
C THR A 396 -0.57 -13.88 7.36
N LEU A 397 -1.35 -12.85 7.07
CA LEU A 397 -1.52 -11.71 7.97
C LEU A 397 -2.25 -12.10 9.26
N GLY A 398 -3.25 -12.97 9.18
CA GLY A 398 -3.94 -13.53 10.35
C GLY A 398 -2.97 -14.29 11.26
N ALA A 399 -2.19 -15.20 10.69
CA ALA A 399 -1.17 -15.96 11.42
C ALA A 399 -0.09 -15.06 12.05
N PHE A 400 0.32 -13.99 11.35
CA PHE A 400 1.25 -13.02 11.89
C PHE A 400 0.63 -12.23 13.06
N LYS A 401 -0.60 -11.77 12.92
CA LYS A 401 -1.34 -11.07 14.00
C LYS A 401 -1.52 -11.94 15.25
N GLU A 402 -1.74 -13.24 15.07
CA GLU A 402 -1.88 -14.22 16.15
C GLU A 402 -0.55 -14.64 16.78
N GLY A 403 0.59 -14.08 16.36
CA GLY A 403 1.90 -14.42 16.88
C GLY A 403 2.45 -15.79 16.45
N LYS A 404 1.88 -16.41 15.39
CA LYS A 404 2.34 -17.69 14.83
C LYS A 404 3.56 -17.54 13.92
N ILE A 405 3.94 -16.33 13.58
CA ILE A 405 5.09 -15.97 12.73
C ILE A 405 5.94 -14.97 13.49
N ASP A 406 7.25 -15.22 13.57
CA ASP A 406 8.21 -14.37 14.28
C ASP A 406 8.81 -13.31 13.36
N ILE A 407 9.10 -13.70 12.11
CA ILE A 407 9.71 -12.81 11.11
C ILE A 407 8.82 -12.80 9.85
N LEU A 408 8.32 -11.65 9.51
CA LEU A 408 7.61 -11.42 8.25
C LEU A 408 8.55 -10.74 7.25
N LEU A 409 8.96 -11.46 6.21
CA LEU A 409 9.75 -10.94 5.10
C LEU A 409 8.82 -10.53 3.97
N GLY A 410 8.96 -9.31 3.45
CA GLY A 410 8.13 -8.93 2.32
C GLY A 410 8.61 -7.69 1.58
N THR A 411 7.80 -7.33 0.59
CA THR A 411 8.00 -6.15 -0.26
C THR A 411 7.03 -5.04 0.13
N GLN A 412 6.70 -4.14 -0.76
CA GLN A 412 5.77 -3.02 -0.51
C GLN A 412 4.39 -3.46 0.01
N MET A 413 4.01 -4.73 -0.15
CA MET A 413 2.75 -5.28 0.35
C MET A 413 2.63 -5.21 1.88
N ILE A 414 3.76 -5.30 2.61
CA ILE A 414 3.78 -5.23 4.07
C ILE A 414 4.00 -3.80 4.61
N ALA A 415 4.34 -2.86 3.74
CA ALA A 415 4.58 -1.47 4.12
C ALA A 415 3.30 -0.68 4.41
N LYS A 416 2.11 -1.18 4.03
CA LYS A 416 0.88 -0.39 3.99
C LYS A 416 -0.30 -1.02 4.72
N GLY A 417 -1.15 -0.17 5.30
CA GLY A 417 -2.48 -0.52 5.82
C GLY A 417 -2.53 -1.42 7.06
N LEU A 418 -1.41 -1.98 7.52
CA LEU A 418 -1.37 -2.99 8.54
C LEU A 418 -0.99 -2.43 9.92
N HIS A 419 -1.63 -2.95 10.95
CA HIS A 419 -1.33 -2.64 12.35
C HIS A 419 -1.04 -3.93 13.11
N PHE A 420 0.21 -4.08 13.58
CA PHE A 420 0.65 -5.21 14.37
C PHE A 420 1.26 -4.70 15.69
N PRO A 421 0.54 -4.84 16.81
CA PRO A 421 0.99 -4.29 18.10
C PRO A 421 2.32 -4.87 18.60
N ASN A 422 2.60 -6.14 18.25
CA ASN A 422 3.79 -6.88 18.70
C ASN A 422 5.03 -6.67 17.81
N VAL A 423 4.92 -5.85 16.76
CA VAL A 423 6.06 -5.52 15.88
C VAL A 423 6.85 -4.38 16.47
N THR A 424 8.01 -4.69 17.03
CA THR A 424 8.93 -3.73 17.64
C THR A 424 10.17 -3.49 16.80
N LEU A 425 10.44 -4.34 15.80
CA LEU A 425 11.60 -4.22 14.91
C LEU A 425 11.17 -4.21 13.44
N VAL A 426 11.69 -3.24 12.70
CA VAL A 426 11.61 -3.20 11.25
C VAL A 426 13.02 -3.12 10.66
N GLY A 427 13.37 -4.06 9.78
CA GLY A 427 14.66 -4.10 9.09
C GLY A 427 14.51 -3.87 7.58
N ILE A 428 15.15 -2.85 7.03
CA ILE A 428 15.28 -2.64 5.60
C ILE A 428 16.60 -3.28 5.18
N ILE A 429 16.51 -4.40 4.45
CA ILE A 429 17.66 -5.26 4.12
C ILE A 429 18.65 -4.57 3.19
N ASN A 430 18.15 -3.80 2.23
CA ASN A 430 18.98 -3.02 1.31
C ASN A 430 18.19 -1.83 0.74
N ALA A 431 18.48 -0.63 1.24
CA ALA A 431 17.81 0.59 0.78
C ALA A 431 18.28 1.03 -0.62
N ASP A 432 19.50 0.64 -1.03
CA ASP A 432 20.07 1.01 -2.32
C ASP A 432 19.28 0.43 -3.51
N LEU A 433 18.56 -0.67 -3.32
CA LEU A 433 17.70 -1.25 -4.37
C LEU A 433 16.60 -0.30 -4.86
N GLY A 434 16.09 0.55 -3.97
CA GLY A 434 15.11 1.58 -4.33
C GLY A 434 15.78 2.88 -4.78
N LEU A 435 16.86 3.26 -4.12
CA LEU A 435 17.55 4.52 -4.30
C LEU A 435 18.24 4.62 -5.67
N HIS A 436 18.71 3.51 -6.20
CA HIS A 436 19.47 3.47 -7.46
C HIS A 436 18.69 2.87 -8.63
N VAL A 437 17.36 2.93 -8.59
CA VAL A 437 16.53 2.69 -9.77
C VAL A 437 16.82 3.79 -10.81
N PRO A 438 16.87 3.47 -12.13
CA PRO A 438 17.12 4.45 -13.17
C PRO A 438 15.87 5.34 -13.42
N ASP A 439 15.42 6.03 -12.40
CA ASP A 439 14.27 6.93 -12.39
C ASP A 439 14.64 8.18 -11.58
N PHE A 440 14.36 9.36 -12.10
CA PHE A 440 14.64 10.62 -11.41
C PHE A 440 13.90 10.77 -10.08
N ARG A 441 12.82 10.03 -9.88
CA ARG A 441 12.06 9.99 -8.62
C ARG A 441 12.56 8.95 -7.61
N ALA A 442 13.69 8.28 -7.90
CA ALA A 442 14.18 7.21 -7.03
C ALA A 442 14.47 7.69 -5.60
N GLY A 443 15.01 8.88 -5.44
CA GLY A 443 15.26 9.53 -4.15
C GLY A 443 13.96 9.77 -3.38
N GLU A 444 13.01 10.45 -4.00
CA GLU A 444 11.68 10.74 -3.44
C GLU A 444 10.96 9.46 -2.98
N ARG A 445 10.87 8.47 -3.87
CA ARG A 445 10.19 7.19 -3.57
C ARG A 445 10.88 6.41 -2.46
N THR A 446 12.22 6.49 -2.38
CA THR A 446 12.97 5.83 -1.31
C THR A 446 12.71 6.51 0.03
N PHE A 447 12.76 7.84 0.07
CA PHE A 447 12.40 8.60 1.28
C PHE A 447 10.98 8.25 1.76
N GLN A 448 9.99 8.30 0.87
CA GLN A 448 8.59 7.97 1.18
C GLN A 448 8.45 6.56 1.74
N LEU A 449 9.12 5.59 1.10
CA LEU A 449 9.09 4.20 1.53
C LEU A 449 9.74 4.00 2.91
N LEU A 450 10.92 4.59 3.14
CA LEU A 450 11.63 4.50 4.42
C LEU A 450 10.77 5.07 5.56
N THR A 451 10.13 6.22 5.32
CA THR A 451 9.25 6.88 6.29
C THR A 451 7.98 6.05 6.57
N GLN A 452 7.38 5.46 5.53
CA GLN A 452 6.21 4.59 5.70
C GLN A 452 6.53 3.32 6.49
N VAL A 453 7.65 2.67 6.14
CA VAL A 453 8.09 1.43 6.78
C VAL A 453 8.52 1.70 8.22
N ALA A 454 9.20 2.82 8.49
CA ALA A 454 9.52 3.26 9.83
C ALA A 454 8.26 3.42 10.70
N GLY A 455 7.20 4.01 10.15
CA GLY A 455 5.93 4.15 10.85
C GLY A 455 5.20 2.82 11.18
N ARG A 456 5.77 1.64 10.89
CA ARG A 456 5.22 0.32 11.28
C ARG A 456 5.75 -0.17 12.62
N ALA A 457 6.94 0.23 13.01
CA ALA A 457 7.51 -0.12 14.32
C ALA A 457 6.87 0.68 15.46
N GLY A 458 6.71 0.07 16.64
CA GLY A 458 6.33 0.76 17.86
C GLY A 458 4.91 1.34 17.87
N ARG A 459 3.95 0.66 17.25
CA ARG A 459 2.52 1.03 17.32
C ARG A 459 1.81 0.46 18.56
N GLY A 460 2.45 -0.48 19.26
CA GLY A 460 2.01 -1.00 20.55
C GLY A 460 2.47 -0.14 21.72
N GLU A 461 2.52 -0.72 22.92
CA GLU A 461 3.05 -0.05 24.12
C GLU A 461 4.59 0.03 24.15
N MET A 462 5.26 -0.77 23.32
CA MET A 462 6.71 -0.89 23.26
C MET A 462 7.31 0.06 22.21
N GLU A 463 8.49 0.61 22.50
CA GLU A 463 9.24 1.43 21.55
C GLU A 463 9.68 0.60 20.35
N GLY A 464 9.56 1.18 19.16
CA GLY A 464 9.98 0.55 17.92
C GLY A 464 11.35 0.99 17.47
N GLU A 465 12.12 0.06 16.90
CA GLU A 465 13.40 0.36 16.23
C GLU A 465 13.32 0.01 14.74
N VAL A 466 14.02 0.80 13.94
CA VAL A 466 14.15 0.60 12.50
C VAL A 466 15.61 0.54 12.11
N PHE A 467 16.01 -0.52 11.41
CA PHE A 467 17.35 -0.64 10.84
C PHE A 467 17.31 -0.48 9.33
N VAL A 468 18.15 0.41 8.81
CA VAL A 468 18.29 0.67 7.38
C VAL A 468 19.69 0.29 6.93
N GLN A 469 19.83 -0.85 6.25
CA GLN A 469 21.11 -1.28 5.69
C GLN A 469 21.31 -0.65 4.31
N THR A 470 22.50 -0.06 4.09
CA THR A 470 22.84 0.65 2.84
C THR A 470 24.34 0.76 2.60
N PHE A 471 24.76 0.79 1.33
CA PHE A 471 26.10 1.16 0.89
C PHE A 471 26.26 2.67 0.68
N THR A 472 25.14 3.43 0.67
CA THR A 472 25.11 4.88 0.45
C THR A 472 24.49 5.64 1.64
N PRO A 473 25.05 5.50 2.86
CA PRO A 473 24.44 6.05 4.08
C PRO A 473 24.30 7.57 4.09
N PHE A 474 25.06 8.28 3.26
CA PHE A 474 24.99 9.75 3.17
C PHE A 474 23.99 10.27 2.14
N SER A 475 23.21 9.39 1.52
CA SER A 475 22.11 9.82 0.63
C SER A 475 21.11 10.70 1.37
N PRO A 476 20.70 11.85 0.79
CA PRO A 476 19.69 12.72 1.39
C PRO A 476 18.42 11.98 1.78
N SER A 477 17.89 11.12 0.88
CA SER A 477 16.69 10.31 1.16
C SER A 477 16.81 9.48 2.44
N ILE A 478 18.00 8.94 2.73
CA ILE A 478 18.24 8.13 3.94
C ILE A 478 18.43 9.02 5.16
N GLN A 479 19.20 10.11 5.04
CA GLN A 479 19.49 10.99 6.17
C GLN A 479 18.24 11.72 6.66
N PHE A 480 17.45 12.29 5.76
CA PHE A 480 16.18 12.94 6.14
C PHE A 480 15.15 11.93 6.66
N ALA A 481 15.05 10.71 6.07
CA ALA A 481 14.18 9.67 6.59
C ALA A 481 14.59 9.21 8.01
N ARG A 482 15.88 9.17 8.31
CA ARG A 482 16.41 8.87 9.64
C ARG A 482 15.90 9.84 10.70
N HIS A 483 15.75 11.11 10.36
CA HIS A 483 15.27 12.17 11.25
C HIS A 483 13.77 12.45 11.12
N HIS A 484 13.05 11.70 10.28
CA HIS A 484 11.65 11.95 9.95
C HIS A 484 11.40 13.36 9.41
N ASP A 485 12.43 13.97 8.82
CA ASP A 485 12.41 15.34 8.31
C ASP A 485 11.95 15.37 6.86
N PHE A 486 10.62 15.39 6.69
CA PHE A 486 9.98 15.53 5.38
C PHE A 486 10.27 16.91 4.77
N GLN A 487 10.20 17.97 5.56
CA GLN A 487 10.31 19.33 5.04
C GLN A 487 11.72 19.60 4.54
N GLY A 488 12.75 19.25 5.31
CA GLY A 488 14.14 19.39 4.87
C GLY A 488 14.46 18.57 3.63
N PHE A 489 13.87 17.36 3.51
CA PHE A 489 14.00 16.56 2.29
C PHE A 489 13.39 17.27 1.07
N MET A 490 12.18 17.82 1.20
CA MET A 490 11.51 18.52 0.11
C MET A 490 12.25 19.80 -0.32
N GLU A 491 12.77 20.57 0.64
CA GLU A 491 13.57 21.78 0.36
C GLU A 491 14.87 21.46 -0.40
N GLN A 492 15.47 20.30 -0.12
CA GLN A 492 16.68 19.89 -0.83
C GLN A 492 16.39 19.30 -2.22
N GLU A 493 15.25 18.62 -2.40
CA GLU A 493 14.92 17.92 -3.64
C GLU A 493 14.27 18.85 -4.67
N MET A 494 13.61 19.94 -4.24
CA MET A 494 13.03 21.00 -5.09
C MET A 494 14.07 22.00 -5.54
#